data_8d380fc76a9346cc1cd8ad03a09fa84a
#
_entry.id   8d380fc76a9346cc1cd8ad03a09fa84a
#
_cell.length_a   1.000
_cell.length_b   1.000
_cell.length_c   1.000
_cell.angle_alpha   90.00
_cell.angle_beta   90.00
_cell.angle_gamma   90.00
#
_symmetry.space_group_name_H-M   'P 1'
#
loop_
_entity.id
_entity.type
_entity.pdbx_description
1 polymer ?
#
loop_
_entity_poly.entity_id
_entity_poly.type
_entity_poly.pdbx_seq_one_letter_code
_entity_poly.pdbx_strand_id
1 'polypeptide(L)'
;MQKTPLATHSKAWFARQRAHAGGALQYKHPSIYKNKEQGVLATALVLVAAVLHAVWNTLIKFSGERLLVIACMDTVALLVVAALVGFVSFPPLEIWPWIAASALFELLYRVLLIRAYRVGDLGLVYPLMRGLSPLVVLALTLIFAGEVLSGQQIIGILLIPCGMACLLWQGGGGDRLPWSMLPVVALIGLCIGCYTFLDGQALRRWPHPLDYLVWLTLISAWPFPLLAITRRRAAFTLFWRTQWRLGLAVGVCVLASYALVLWAMQLGSIAEAAALREVSVILVVLFGMRYLKEPFGGPRLLACGLVLIGMLVMKL
;
A
#
# COMPACT_ATOMS: atom_id res chain seq x y z
N MET A 1 61.50 -10.93 26.37
CA MET A 1 60.21 -10.24 26.55
C MET A 1 59.64 -9.88 25.18
N GLN A 2 58.83 -10.76 24.59
CA GLN A 2 58.15 -10.56 23.30
C GLN A 2 56.82 -9.89 23.53
N LYS A 3 56.64 -8.71 22.90
CA LYS A 3 55.34 -7.99 22.91
C LYS A 3 54.41 -8.64 21.90
N THR A 4 53.28 -9.14 22.34
CA THR A 4 52.20 -9.79 21.62
C THR A 4 51.51 -8.85 20.61
N PRO A 5 51.16 -9.32 19.40
CA PRO A 5 50.57 -8.51 18.34
C PRO A 5 49.01 -8.58 18.39
N LEU A 6 48.38 -8.06 19.41
CA LEU A 6 46.88 -8.00 19.51
C LEU A 6 46.31 -6.70 18.89
N ALA A 7 47.16 -5.69 18.63
CA ALA A 7 46.67 -4.38 18.13
C ALA A 7 46.55 -4.28 16.59
N THR A 8 47.07 -5.24 15.83
CA THR A 8 47.06 -5.22 14.34
C THR A 8 45.78 -5.86 13.78
N HIS A 9 45.17 -6.82 14.45
CA HIS A 9 43.96 -7.47 13.98
C HIS A 9 42.70 -6.58 14.07
N SER A 10 42.61 -5.69 15.08
CA SER A 10 41.47 -4.80 15.23
C SER A 10 41.44 -3.70 14.15
N LYS A 11 42.61 -3.15 13.82
CA LYS A 11 42.72 -2.12 12.75
C LYS A 11 42.39 -2.69 11.36
N ALA A 12 42.80 -3.91 11.07
CA ALA A 12 42.49 -4.59 9.82
C ALA A 12 40.98 -4.95 9.71
N TRP A 13 40.34 -5.31 10.81
CA TRP A 13 38.90 -5.58 10.86
C TRP A 13 38.09 -4.30 10.63
N PHE A 14 38.44 -3.19 11.31
CA PHE A 14 37.79 -1.88 11.11
C PHE A 14 38.09 -1.29 9.73
N ALA A 15 39.27 -1.55 9.13
CA ALA A 15 39.58 -1.16 7.76
C ALA A 15 38.76 -1.96 6.73
N ARG A 16 38.54 -3.27 6.95
CA ARG A 16 37.63 -4.09 6.14
C ARG A 16 36.18 -3.64 6.29
N GLN A 17 35.70 -3.32 7.48
CA GLN A 17 34.36 -2.78 7.67
C GLN A 17 34.19 -1.41 7.00
N ARG A 18 35.20 -0.53 7.02
CA ARG A 18 35.15 0.75 6.27
C ARG A 18 35.25 0.54 4.76
N ALA A 19 35.98 -0.44 4.29
CA ALA A 19 36.01 -0.80 2.88
C ALA A 19 34.65 -1.40 2.40
N HIS A 20 33.97 -2.18 3.25
CA HIS A 20 32.61 -2.64 3.02
C HIS A 20 31.54 -1.54 3.23
N ALA A 21 31.79 -0.56 4.09
CA ALA A 21 30.92 0.62 4.26
C ALA A 21 31.20 1.71 3.22
N GLY A 22 32.46 1.80 2.68
CA GLY A 22 32.82 2.68 1.55
C GLY A 22 32.48 2.06 0.19
N GLY A 23 32.27 0.75 0.13
CA GLY A 23 31.58 0.01 -0.92
C GLY A 23 30.05 -0.01 -0.72
N ALA A 24 29.50 0.90 0.12
CA ALA A 24 28.09 1.25 0.05
C ALA A 24 27.81 1.57 -1.40
N LEU A 25 27.18 0.62 -2.05
CA LEU A 25 26.66 0.66 -3.40
C LEU A 25 26.41 2.12 -3.76
N GLN A 26 27.35 2.72 -4.51
CA GLN A 26 27.02 3.85 -5.34
C GLN A 26 25.95 3.31 -6.31
N TYR A 27 24.71 3.20 -5.82
CA TYR A 27 23.57 3.24 -6.67
C TYR A 27 23.70 4.58 -7.39
N LYS A 28 24.36 4.54 -8.54
CA LYS A 28 24.22 5.55 -9.56
C LYS A 28 22.72 5.61 -9.79
N HIS A 29 22.04 6.58 -9.12
CA HIS A 29 20.64 6.84 -9.34
C HIS A 29 20.48 7.13 -10.83
N PRO A 30 19.92 6.20 -11.63
CA PRO A 30 19.33 6.62 -12.88
C PRO A 30 18.29 7.66 -12.49
N SER A 31 18.18 8.74 -13.26
CA SER A 31 17.01 9.62 -13.20
C SER A 31 15.78 8.76 -12.90
N ILE A 32 14.96 9.14 -11.91
CA ILE A 32 13.83 8.37 -11.37
C ILE A 32 13.00 7.71 -12.49
N TYR A 33 13.00 8.30 -13.66
CA TYR A 33 12.54 7.71 -14.92
C TYR A 33 13.70 7.65 -15.91
N LYS A 34 14.00 6.46 -16.44
CA LYS A 34 14.99 6.32 -17.53
C LYS A 34 14.61 7.15 -18.76
N ASN A 35 13.29 7.32 -19.02
CA ASN A 35 12.71 8.10 -20.14
C ASN A 35 11.37 8.68 -19.72
N LYS A 36 10.96 9.80 -20.37
CA LYS A 36 9.65 10.44 -20.19
C LYS A 36 8.47 9.45 -20.41
N GLU A 37 8.61 8.53 -21.35
CA GLU A 37 7.62 7.48 -21.64
C GLU A 37 7.39 6.55 -20.47
N GLN A 38 8.43 6.17 -19.71
CA GLN A 38 8.30 5.35 -18.50
C GLN A 38 7.54 6.09 -17.40
N GLY A 39 7.73 7.40 -17.26
CA GLY A 39 6.97 8.21 -16.32
C GLY A 39 5.47 8.28 -16.66
N VAL A 40 5.15 8.41 -17.95
CA VAL A 40 3.76 8.38 -18.44
C VAL A 40 3.14 7.01 -18.20
N LEU A 41 3.87 5.93 -18.52
CA LEU A 41 3.40 4.56 -18.30
C LEU A 41 3.17 4.27 -16.81
N ALA A 42 4.12 4.61 -15.93
CA ALA A 42 3.97 4.43 -14.49
C ALA A 42 2.72 5.17 -13.96
N THR A 43 2.51 6.41 -14.40
CA THR A 43 1.33 7.20 -14.05
C THR A 43 0.04 6.53 -14.52
N ALA A 44 -0.01 6.07 -15.77
CA ALA A 44 -1.18 5.37 -16.32
C ALA A 44 -1.50 4.08 -15.55
N LEU A 45 -0.47 3.28 -15.21
CA LEU A 45 -0.63 2.06 -14.41
C LEU A 45 -1.24 2.35 -13.04
N VAL A 46 -0.75 3.40 -12.34
CA VAL A 46 -1.30 3.78 -11.03
C VAL A 46 -2.73 4.30 -11.14
N LEU A 47 -3.07 5.07 -12.16
CA LEU A 47 -4.43 5.56 -12.36
C LEU A 47 -5.42 4.41 -12.64
N VAL A 48 -5.05 3.45 -13.48
CA VAL A 48 -5.85 2.23 -13.68
C VAL A 48 -5.98 1.44 -12.38
N ALA A 49 -4.87 1.27 -11.64
CA ALA A 49 -4.89 0.64 -10.33
C ALA A 49 -5.82 1.36 -9.35
N ALA A 50 -5.85 2.70 -9.37
CA ALA A 50 -6.73 3.50 -8.51
C ALA A 50 -8.22 3.28 -8.85
N VAL A 51 -8.56 3.13 -10.12
CA VAL A 51 -9.93 2.77 -10.55
C VAL A 51 -10.32 1.39 -10.01
N LEU A 52 -9.49 0.37 -10.24
CA LEU A 52 -9.73 -0.98 -9.72
C LEU A 52 -9.82 -0.98 -8.19
N HIS A 53 -8.97 -0.18 -7.53
CA HIS A 53 -8.97 0.00 -6.08
C HIS A 53 -10.27 0.63 -5.57
N ALA A 54 -10.80 1.62 -6.27
CA ALA A 54 -12.09 2.24 -5.94
C ALA A 54 -13.25 1.27 -6.17
N VAL A 55 -13.22 0.48 -7.24
CA VAL A 55 -14.25 -0.52 -7.54
C VAL A 55 -14.34 -1.56 -6.44
N TRP A 56 -13.23 -2.24 -6.07
CA TRP A 56 -13.30 -3.30 -5.07
C TRP A 56 -13.64 -2.76 -3.67
N ASN A 57 -13.16 -1.58 -3.28
CA ASN A 57 -13.56 -0.95 -2.01
C ASN A 57 -15.06 -0.66 -1.97
N THR A 58 -15.62 -0.16 -3.06
CA THR A 58 -17.05 0.07 -3.19
C THR A 58 -17.85 -1.22 -3.09
N LEU A 59 -17.41 -2.30 -3.75
CA LEU A 59 -18.04 -3.61 -3.68
C LEU A 59 -18.03 -4.19 -2.24
N ILE A 60 -16.93 -4.04 -1.50
CA ILE A 60 -16.86 -4.45 -0.08
C ILE A 60 -17.84 -3.63 0.77
N LYS A 61 -17.98 -2.32 0.51
CA LYS A 61 -18.89 -1.45 1.25
C LYS A 61 -20.36 -1.92 1.13
N PHE A 62 -20.75 -2.43 -0.05
CA PHE A 62 -22.12 -2.93 -0.29
C PHE A 62 -22.41 -4.29 0.34
N SER A 63 -21.41 -5.07 0.72
CA SER A 63 -21.62 -6.48 1.09
C SER A 63 -22.14 -6.71 2.52
N GLY A 64 -22.07 -5.73 3.41
CA GLY A 64 -22.46 -5.86 4.83
C GLY A 64 -21.59 -6.79 5.69
N GLU A 65 -21.11 -7.93 5.15
CA GLU A 65 -20.32 -8.99 5.84
C GLU A 65 -18.83 -8.92 5.48
N ARG A 66 -18.16 -7.87 5.95
CA ARG A 66 -16.76 -7.51 5.56
C ARG A 66 -15.74 -8.64 5.73
N LEU A 67 -15.81 -9.37 6.87
CA LEU A 67 -14.87 -10.49 7.11
C LEU A 67 -15.02 -11.59 6.05
N LEU A 68 -16.27 -11.92 5.69
CA LEU A 68 -16.53 -12.98 4.71
C LEU A 68 -16.11 -12.57 3.30
N VAL A 69 -16.32 -11.29 2.93
CA VAL A 69 -15.83 -10.77 1.63
C VAL A 69 -14.31 -10.78 1.56
N ILE A 70 -13.62 -10.33 2.62
CA ILE A 70 -12.14 -10.37 2.67
C ILE A 70 -11.66 -11.81 2.58
N ALA A 71 -12.28 -12.74 3.31
CA ALA A 71 -11.91 -14.15 3.24
C ALA A 71 -12.14 -14.76 1.84
N CYS A 72 -13.25 -14.41 1.17
CA CYS A 72 -13.50 -14.84 -0.21
C CYS A 72 -12.50 -14.22 -1.20
N MET A 73 -12.22 -12.93 -1.06
CA MET A 73 -11.22 -12.21 -1.84
C MET A 73 -9.85 -12.87 -1.73
N ASP A 74 -9.39 -13.13 -0.50
CA ASP A 74 -8.10 -13.76 -0.24
C ASP A 74 -8.08 -15.22 -0.73
N THR A 75 -9.20 -15.95 -0.66
CA THR A 75 -9.33 -17.30 -1.23
C THR A 75 -9.15 -17.25 -2.75
N VAL A 76 -9.80 -16.31 -3.43
CA VAL A 76 -9.63 -16.12 -4.88
C VAL A 76 -8.18 -15.76 -5.20
N ALA A 77 -7.59 -14.83 -4.45
CA ALA A 77 -6.21 -14.45 -4.63
C ALA A 77 -5.26 -15.64 -4.49
N LEU A 78 -5.44 -16.47 -3.44
CA LEU A 78 -4.66 -17.69 -3.24
C LEU A 78 -4.81 -18.69 -4.39
N LEU A 79 -6.03 -18.90 -4.90
CA LEU A 79 -6.28 -19.81 -6.02
C LEU A 79 -5.58 -19.33 -7.29
N VAL A 80 -5.65 -18.02 -7.58
CA VAL A 80 -4.98 -17.42 -8.75
C VAL A 80 -3.45 -17.56 -8.62
N VAL A 81 -2.87 -17.17 -7.48
CA VAL A 81 -1.42 -17.22 -7.32
C VAL A 81 -0.91 -18.67 -7.22
N ALA A 82 -1.68 -19.59 -6.65
CA ALA A 82 -1.36 -21.02 -6.65
C ALA A 82 -1.28 -21.60 -8.07
N ALA A 83 -2.16 -21.14 -8.98
CA ALA A 83 -2.08 -21.53 -10.40
C ALA A 83 -0.87 -20.91 -11.10
N LEU A 84 -0.37 -19.76 -10.63
CA LEU A 84 0.76 -19.05 -11.23
C LEU A 84 2.12 -19.46 -10.64
N VAL A 85 2.16 -20.10 -9.45
CA VAL A 85 3.42 -20.39 -8.75
C VAL A 85 4.41 -21.22 -9.56
N GLY A 86 3.92 -22.09 -10.44
CA GLY A 86 4.77 -22.89 -11.33
C GLY A 86 5.38 -22.13 -12.51
N PHE A 87 4.94 -20.89 -12.75
CA PHE A 87 5.38 -20.04 -13.86
C PHE A 87 6.23 -18.84 -13.43
N VAL A 88 6.43 -18.66 -12.12
CA VAL A 88 7.20 -17.55 -11.56
C VAL A 88 8.53 -18.04 -10.97
N SER A 89 9.51 -17.15 -10.94
CA SER A 89 10.82 -17.43 -10.37
C SER A 89 10.75 -17.49 -8.84
N PHE A 90 11.59 -18.32 -8.23
CA PHE A 90 11.74 -18.37 -6.79
C PHE A 90 12.56 -17.15 -6.31
N PRO A 91 12.12 -16.41 -5.26
CA PRO A 91 12.85 -15.26 -4.77
C PRO A 91 14.23 -15.63 -4.23
N PRO A 92 15.28 -14.83 -4.51
CA PRO A 92 16.55 -14.96 -3.83
C PRO A 92 16.39 -14.85 -2.31
N LEU A 93 17.24 -15.54 -1.54
CA LEU A 93 17.15 -15.55 -0.06
C LEU A 93 17.16 -14.16 0.57
N GLU A 94 17.84 -13.21 -0.05
CA GLU A 94 17.91 -11.81 0.40
C GLU A 94 16.59 -11.04 0.25
N ILE A 95 15.63 -11.54 -0.55
CA ILE A 95 14.31 -10.91 -0.76
C ILE A 95 13.29 -11.38 0.27
N TRP A 96 13.45 -12.57 0.86
CA TRP A 96 12.51 -13.14 1.83
C TRP A 96 12.25 -12.26 3.06
N PRO A 97 13.26 -11.59 3.67
CA PRO A 97 13.00 -10.66 4.77
C PRO A 97 12.07 -9.50 4.38
N TRP A 98 12.17 -9.01 3.14
CA TRP A 98 11.30 -7.94 2.62
C TRP A 98 9.88 -8.42 2.43
N ILE A 99 9.69 -9.61 1.83
CA ILE A 99 8.37 -10.25 1.66
C ILE A 99 7.74 -10.51 3.02
N ALA A 100 8.48 -11.09 3.98
CA ALA A 100 7.98 -11.42 5.30
C ALA A 100 7.58 -10.17 6.10
N ALA A 101 8.40 -9.12 6.06
CA ALA A 101 8.12 -7.85 6.73
C ALA A 101 6.90 -7.16 6.09
N SER A 102 6.80 -7.12 4.75
CA SER A 102 5.64 -6.58 4.05
C SER A 102 4.37 -7.34 4.41
N ALA A 103 4.38 -8.68 4.34
CA ALA A 103 3.25 -9.53 4.73
C ALA A 103 2.80 -9.30 6.18
N LEU A 104 3.74 -9.09 7.10
CA LEU A 104 3.44 -8.78 8.50
C LEU A 104 2.70 -7.45 8.63
N PHE A 105 3.18 -6.37 7.99
CA PHE A 105 2.51 -5.07 8.00
C PHE A 105 1.15 -5.12 7.30
N GLU A 106 1.01 -5.86 6.18
CA GLU A 106 -0.28 -6.10 5.54
C GLU A 106 -1.27 -6.81 6.47
N LEU A 107 -0.84 -7.86 7.17
CA LEU A 107 -1.69 -8.59 8.11
C LEU A 107 -2.11 -7.69 9.28
N LEU A 108 -1.16 -6.96 9.87
CA LEU A 108 -1.44 -6.01 10.96
C LEU A 108 -2.42 -4.92 10.52
N TYR A 109 -2.22 -4.33 9.35
CA TYR A 109 -3.14 -3.38 8.73
C TYR A 109 -4.56 -3.95 8.63
N ARG A 110 -4.73 -5.16 8.08
CA ARG A 110 -6.05 -5.78 7.88
C ARG A 110 -6.74 -6.08 9.22
N VAL A 111 -6.01 -6.54 10.23
CA VAL A 111 -6.55 -6.77 11.58
C VAL A 111 -7.02 -5.47 12.23
N LEU A 112 -6.20 -4.41 12.15
CA LEU A 112 -6.54 -3.09 12.67
C LEU A 112 -7.72 -2.47 11.92
N LEU A 113 -7.80 -2.67 10.61
CA LEU A 113 -8.90 -2.20 9.76
C LEU A 113 -10.25 -2.80 10.19
N ILE A 114 -10.29 -4.11 10.48
CA ILE A 114 -11.50 -4.77 10.99
C ILE A 114 -11.94 -4.16 12.32
N ARG A 115 -11.00 -3.80 13.21
CA ARG A 115 -11.30 -3.13 14.47
C ARG A 115 -11.79 -1.70 14.27
N ALA A 116 -11.11 -0.92 13.43
CA ALA A 116 -11.47 0.47 13.14
C ALA A 116 -12.89 0.58 12.57
N TYR A 117 -13.28 -0.33 11.70
CA TYR A 117 -14.61 -0.36 11.10
C TYR A 117 -15.74 -0.81 12.02
N ARG A 118 -15.45 -1.35 13.20
CA ARG A 118 -16.47 -1.66 14.21
C ARG A 118 -16.92 -0.44 15.00
N VAL A 119 -16.06 0.59 15.10
CA VAL A 119 -16.25 1.72 16.03
C VAL A 119 -16.45 3.05 15.28
N GLY A 120 -15.91 3.20 14.06
CA GLY A 120 -15.94 4.47 13.32
C GLY A 120 -16.66 4.40 11.98
N ASP A 121 -17.19 5.53 11.52
CA ASP A 121 -17.75 5.67 10.18
C ASP A 121 -16.64 5.52 9.13
N LEU A 122 -16.92 4.70 8.13
CA LEU A 122 -16.04 4.42 6.98
C LEU A 122 -15.68 5.69 6.21
N GLY A 123 -16.63 6.63 6.09
CA GLY A 123 -16.46 7.88 5.36
C GLY A 123 -15.39 8.79 5.96
N LEU A 124 -15.05 8.60 7.24
CA LEU A 124 -14.04 9.39 7.93
C LEU A 124 -12.74 8.61 8.18
N VAL A 125 -12.85 7.37 8.66
CA VAL A 125 -11.70 6.52 8.99
C VAL A 125 -10.87 6.20 7.75
N TYR A 126 -11.53 5.86 6.63
CA TYR A 126 -10.84 5.45 5.41
C TYR A 126 -9.96 6.55 4.79
N PRO A 127 -10.45 7.79 4.56
CA PRO A 127 -9.59 8.86 4.05
C PRO A 127 -8.42 9.19 4.96
N LEU A 128 -8.61 9.18 6.28
CA LEU A 128 -7.56 9.54 7.23
C LEU A 128 -6.40 8.55 7.22
N MET A 129 -6.70 7.25 7.30
CA MET A 129 -5.65 6.23 7.25
C MET A 129 -4.92 6.23 5.90
N ARG A 130 -5.62 6.53 4.82
CA ARG A 130 -5.05 6.62 3.47
C ARG A 130 -4.20 7.87 3.30
N GLY A 131 -4.63 9.03 3.86
CA GLY A 131 -3.88 10.27 3.80
C GLY A 131 -2.53 10.20 4.51
N LEU A 132 -2.39 9.43 5.59
CA LEU A 132 -1.14 9.28 6.30
C LEU A 132 -0.10 8.42 5.54
N SER A 133 -0.56 7.45 4.75
CA SER A 133 0.32 6.51 4.05
C SER A 133 1.36 7.18 3.13
N PRO A 134 1.03 8.16 2.26
CA PRO A 134 2.02 8.83 1.42
C PRO A 134 3.08 9.60 2.23
N LEU A 135 2.72 10.15 3.40
CA LEU A 135 3.69 10.82 4.28
C LEU A 135 4.72 9.81 4.84
N VAL A 136 4.26 8.64 5.26
CA VAL A 136 5.14 7.58 5.76
C VAL A 136 6.05 7.10 4.64
N VAL A 137 5.51 6.86 3.44
CA VAL A 137 6.33 6.45 2.29
C VAL A 137 7.34 7.54 1.93
N LEU A 138 6.92 8.81 1.88
CA LEU A 138 7.81 9.93 1.62
C LEU A 138 8.96 9.99 2.62
N ALA A 139 8.66 9.91 3.91
CA ALA A 139 9.67 9.93 4.97
C ALA A 139 10.65 8.75 4.83
N LEU A 140 10.13 7.53 4.64
CA LEU A 140 10.96 6.34 4.51
C LEU A 140 11.81 6.36 3.24
N THR A 141 11.30 6.88 2.12
CA THR A 141 12.06 6.98 0.87
C THR A 141 13.17 8.02 0.95
N LEU A 142 12.93 9.16 1.59
CA LEU A 142 13.95 10.18 1.79
C LEU A 142 15.05 9.72 2.76
N ILE A 143 14.69 9.00 3.83
CA ILE A 143 15.65 8.59 4.86
C ILE A 143 16.44 7.34 4.45
N PHE A 144 15.77 6.33 3.90
CA PHE A 144 16.36 4.99 3.71
C PHE A 144 16.59 4.62 2.25
N ALA A 145 15.83 5.20 1.29
CA ALA A 145 15.97 4.87 -0.12
C ALA A 145 16.91 5.80 -0.87
N GLY A 146 17.23 6.97 -0.28
CA GLY A 146 18.04 7.99 -0.94
C GLY A 146 17.42 8.52 -2.24
N GLU A 147 16.09 8.47 -2.37
CA GLU A 147 15.40 9.06 -3.52
C GLU A 147 15.58 10.58 -3.51
N VAL A 148 16.00 11.12 -4.65
CA VAL A 148 16.06 12.56 -4.84
C VAL A 148 14.76 13.01 -5.49
N LEU A 149 13.88 13.59 -4.69
CA LEU A 149 12.61 14.16 -5.14
C LEU A 149 12.76 15.67 -5.35
N SER A 150 12.16 16.20 -6.40
CA SER A 150 12.10 17.65 -6.61
C SER A 150 11.21 18.32 -5.55
N GLY A 151 11.41 19.61 -5.33
CA GLY A 151 10.55 20.39 -4.42
C GLY A 151 9.08 20.32 -4.81
N GLN A 152 8.77 20.31 -6.11
CA GLN A 152 7.42 20.15 -6.64
C GLN A 152 6.80 18.79 -6.29
N GLN A 153 7.57 17.70 -6.43
CA GLN A 153 7.13 16.37 -6.04
C GLN A 153 6.82 16.30 -4.54
N ILE A 154 7.68 16.85 -3.69
CA ILE A 154 7.46 16.89 -2.25
C ILE A 154 6.21 17.69 -1.91
N ILE A 155 6.05 18.90 -2.46
CA ILE A 155 4.86 19.75 -2.24
C ILE A 155 3.59 19.02 -2.71
N GLY A 156 3.61 18.42 -3.92
CA GLY A 156 2.49 17.67 -4.46
C GLY A 156 2.09 16.50 -3.56
N ILE A 157 3.07 15.73 -3.06
CA ILE A 157 2.82 14.62 -2.13
C ILE A 157 2.23 15.11 -0.81
N LEU A 158 2.69 16.26 -0.27
CA LEU A 158 2.18 16.83 0.98
C LEU A 158 0.76 17.40 0.85
N LEU A 159 0.37 17.93 -0.32
CA LEU A 159 -0.99 18.43 -0.55
C LEU A 159 -2.06 17.34 -0.44
N ILE A 160 -1.74 16.10 -0.79
CA ILE A 160 -2.69 14.99 -0.77
C ILE A 160 -3.19 14.70 0.67
N PRO A 161 -2.33 14.45 1.67
CA PRO A 161 -2.79 14.25 3.05
C PRO A 161 -3.44 15.50 3.65
N CYS A 162 -3.03 16.71 3.25
CA CYS A 162 -3.73 17.94 3.64
C CYS A 162 -5.19 17.92 3.13
N GLY A 163 -5.41 17.52 1.89
CA GLY A 163 -6.75 17.34 1.35
C GLY A 163 -7.56 16.31 2.14
N MET A 164 -6.95 15.15 2.49
CA MET A 164 -7.62 14.13 3.30
C MET A 164 -7.94 14.64 4.72
N ALA A 165 -7.08 15.46 5.31
CA ALA A 165 -7.32 16.07 6.63
C ALA A 165 -8.51 17.04 6.62
N CYS A 166 -8.81 17.71 5.50
CA CYS A 166 -9.99 18.59 5.38
C CYS A 166 -11.30 17.80 5.58
N LEU A 167 -11.31 16.48 5.37
CA LEU A 167 -12.48 15.65 5.64
C LEU A 167 -12.81 15.54 7.14
N LEU A 168 -11.84 15.82 8.03
CA LEU A 168 -12.09 15.92 9.47
C LEU A 168 -13.02 17.12 9.84
N TRP A 169 -13.08 18.15 9.00
CA TRP A 169 -13.91 19.33 9.24
C TRP A 169 -15.38 19.15 8.81
N GLN A 170 -15.80 17.95 8.45
CA GLN A 170 -17.22 17.64 8.20
C GLN A 170 -18.04 17.66 9.50
N GLY A 171 -17.91 18.71 10.28
CA GLY A 171 -18.56 18.91 11.58
C GLY A 171 -20.01 19.39 11.49
N GLY A 172 -20.88 18.64 10.83
CA GLY A 172 -22.31 18.95 10.74
C GLY A 172 -23.17 17.69 10.78
N GLY A 173 -23.28 17.04 11.95
CA GLY A 173 -24.28 15.98 12.18
C GLY A 173 -23.87 14.53 11.94
N GLY A 174 -22.62 14.24 11.66
CA GLY A 174 -22.06 12.88 11.62
C GLY A 174 -21.25 12.55 12.89
N ASP A 175 -21.17 11.28 13.24
CA ASP A 175 -20.40 10.82 14.39
C ASP A 175 -18.93 11.28 14.27
N ARG A 176 -18.49 12.12 15.23
CA ARG A 176 -17.10 12.53 15.33
C ARG A 176 -16.24 11.29 15.60
N LEU A 177 -15.11 11.16 14.90
CA LEU A 177 -14.17 10.10 15.20
C LEU A 177 -13.74 10.20 16.68
N PRO A 178 -13.98 9.16 17.50
CA PRO A 178 -13.53 9.18 18.88
C PRO A 178 -12.02 9.38 18.95
N TRP A 179 -11.54 10.27 19.80
CA TRP A 179 -10.10 10.52 19.97
C TRP A 179 -9.30 9.24 20.23
N SER A 180 -9.91 8.24 20.87
CA SER A 180 -9.35 6.90 21.10
C SER A 180 -9.06 6.13 19.82
N MET A 181 -9.68 6.50 18.68
CA MET A 181 -9.46 5.84 17.39
C MET A 181 -8.32 6.45 16.59
N LEU A 182 -7.88 7.68 16.89
CA LEU A 182 -6.77 8.31 16.18
C LEU A 182 -5.47 7.49 16.19
N PRO A 183 -5.03 6.87 17.32
CA PRO A 183 -3.85 6.01 17.31
C PRO A 183 -4.03 4.79 16.41
N VAL A 184 -5.24 4.20 16.36
CA VAL A 184 -5.53 3.05 15.50
C VAL A 184 -5.47 3.45 14.03
N VAL A 185 -6.07 4.56 13.65
CA VAL A 185 -6.04 5.11 12.29
C VAL A 185 -4.61 5.47 11.87
N ALA A 186 -3.84 6.10 12.77
CA ALA A 186 -2.44 6.43 12.54
C ALA A 186 -1.59 5.17 12.34
N LEU A 187 -1.80 4.14 13.16
CA LEU A 187 -1.09 2.87 13.04
C LEU A 187 -1.44 2.13 11.74
N ILE A 188 -2.70 2.20 11.29
CA ILE A 188 -3.11 1.68 9.99
C ILE A 188 -2.35 2.39 8.86
N GLY A 189 -2.33 3.74 8.86
CA GLY A 189 -1.61 4.52 7.86
C GLY A 189 -0.11 4.24 7.86
N LEU A 190 0.48 4.06 9.05
CA LEU A 190 1.88 3.65 9.22
C LEU A 190 2.11 2.26 8.59
N CYS A 191 1.27 1.27 8.89
CA CYS A 191 1.40 -0.07 8.31
C CYS A 191 1.31 -0.02 6.77
N ILE A 192 0.35 0.75 6.21
CA ILE A 192 0.20 0.90 4.76
C ILE A 192 1.47 1.53 4.15
N GLY A 193 2.01 2.57 4.76
CA GLY A 193 3.25 3.20 4.30
C GLY A 193 4.45 2.26 4.39
N CYS A 194 4.59 1.52 5.49
CA CYS A 194 5.68 0.56 5.70
C CYS A 194 5.67 -0.55 4.66
N TYR A 195 4.56 -1.28 4.46
CA TYR A 195 4.55 -2.36 3.46
C TYR A 195 4.76 -1.81 2.04
N THR A 196 4.16 -0.66 1.72
CA THR A 196 4.35 -0.01 0.41
C THR A 196 5.83 0.33 0.15
N PHE A 197 6.53 0.85 1.15
CA PHE A 197 7.96 1.13 1.06
C PHE A 197 8.79 -0.16 0.92
N LEU A 198 8.50 -1.18 1.73
CA LEU A 198 9.19 -2.47 1.70
C LEU A 198 9.05 -3.16 0.34
N ASP A 199 7.85 -3.14 -0.25
CA ASP A 199 7.58 -3.70 -1.58
C ASP A 199 8.39 -2.97 -2.66
N GLY A 200 8.38 -1.63 -2.63
CA GLY A 200 9.18 -0.84 -3.55
C GLY A 200 10.68 -1.12 -3.43
N GLN A 201 11.19 -1.29 -2.20
CA GLN A 201 12.60 -1.62 -1.96
C GLN A 201 12.94 -3.06 -2.39
N ALA A 202 12.04 -4.01 -2.20
CA ALA A 202 12.21 -5.37 -2.70
C ALA A 202 12.29 -5.40 -4.23
N LEU A 203 11.41 -4.66 -4.92
CA LEU A 203 11.40 -4.59 -6.38
C LEU A 203 12.62 -3.89 -6.97
N ARG A 204 13.29 -3.00 -6.23
CA ARG A 204 14.58 -2.43 -6.65
C ARG A 204 15.71 -3.44 -6.61
N ARG A 205 15.64 -4.42 -5.74
CA ARG A 205 16.64 -5.49 -5.59
C ARG A 205 16.32 -6.68 -6.50
N TRP A 206 15.05 -6.98 -6.67
CA TRP A 206 14.55 -8.07 -7.49
C TRP A 206 13.40 -7.57 -8.39
N PRO A 207 13.72 -7.08 -9.62
CA PRO A 207 12.78 -6.35 -10.48
C PRO A 207 11.78 -7.27 -11.22
N HIS A 208 11.11 -8.15 -10.49
CA HIS A 208 10.11 -9.12 -10.96
C HIS A 208 8.77 -8.90 -10.25
N PRO A 209 7.96 -7.88 -10.63
CA PRO A 209 6.77 -7.50 -9.87
C PRO A 209 5.70 -8.59 -9.82
N LEU A 210 5.53 -9.39 -10.88
CA LEU A 210 4.59 -10.50 -10.87
C LEU A 210 5.05 -11.62 -9.93
N ASP A 211 6.33 -12.00 -9.99
CA ASP A 211 6.88 -13.03 -9.13
C ASP A 211 6.79 -12.61 -7.67
N TYR A 212 7.15 -11.35 -7.37
CA TYR A 212 7.02 -10.76 -6.04
C TYR A 212 5.57 -10.82 -5.54
N LEU A 213 4.59 -10.38 -6.36
CA LEU A 213 3.16 -10.43 -6.02
C LEU A 213 2.70 -11.85 -5.65
N VAL A 214 3.10 -12.84 -6.43
CA VAL A 214 2.72 -14.25 -6.20
C VAL A 214 3.22 -14.71 -4.83
N TRP A 215 4.50 -14.51 -4.52
CA TRP A 215 5.09 -14.97 -3.26
C TRP A 215 4.58 -14.16 -2.06
N LEU A 216 4.41 -12.85 -2.17
CA LEU A 216 3.82 -12.03 -1.13
C LEU A 216 2.38 -12.48 -0.82
N THR A 217 1.56 -12.70 -1.85
CA THR A 217 0.16 -13.12 -1.68
C THR A 217 0.07 -14.50 -1.05
N LEU A 218 0.94 -15.46 -1.44
CA LEU A 218 1.00 -16.79 -0.83
C LEU A 218 1.26 -16.72 0.68
N ILE A 219 2.03 -15.72 1.14
CA ILE A 219 2.34 -15.56 2.56
C ILE A 219 1.26 -14.75 3.28
N SER A 220 0.72 -13.70 2.67
CA SER A 220 -0.15 -12.73 3.36
C SER A 220 -1.64 -13.06 3.32
N ALA A 221 -2.12 -13.85 2.35
CA ALA A 221 -3.56 -13.98 2.10
C ALA A 221 -4.25 -15.15 2.83
N TRP A 222 -3.53 -16.16 3.37
CA TRP A 222 -4.13 -17.33 3.99
C TRP A 222 -4.82 -17.11 5.37
N PRO A 223 -4.44 -16.10 6.21
CA PRO A 223 -4.98 -16.00 7.56
C PRO A 223 -6.50 -15.79 7.63
N PHE A 224 -7.08 -14.96 6.74
CA PHE A 224 -8.52 -14.67 6.76
C PHE A 224 -9.38 -15.82 6.24
N PRO A 225 -9.04 -16.51 5.15
CA PRO A 225 -9.71 -17.76 4.77
C PRO A 225 -9.66 -18.81 5.88
N LEU A 226 -8.50 -19.01 6.51
CA LEU A 226 -8.34 -19.96 7.62
C LEU A 226 -9.24 -19.57 8.81
N LEU A 227 -9.25 -18.28 9.19
CA LEU A 227 -10.12 -17.78 10.25
C LEU A 227 -11.61 -17.99 9.92
N ALA A 228 -12.03 -17.73 8.68
CA ALA A 228 -13.40 -17.92 8.24
C ALA A 228 -13.81 -19.41 8.27
N ILE A 229 -12.94 -20.30 7.78
CA ILE A 229 -13.19 -21.75 7.77
C ILE A 229 -13.23 -22.34 9.19
N THR A 230 -12.35 -21.89 10.08
CA THR A 230 -12.27 -22.42 11.46
C THR A 230 -13.31 -21.88 12.39
N ARG A 231 -13.65 -20.59 12.29
CA ARG A 231 -14.55 -19.88 13.24
C ARG A 231 -15.95 -19.62 12.73
N ARG A 232 -16.16 -19.56 11.40
CA ARG A 232 -17.42 -19.18 10.77
C ARG A 232 -17.74 -20.04 9.54
N ARG A 233 -17.42 -21.34 9.56
CA ARG A 233 -17.49 -22.27 8.42
C ARG A 233 -18.84 -22.23 7.71
N ALA A 234 -19.94 -22.36 8.44
CA ALA A 234 -21.28 -22.37 7.84
C ALA A 234 -21.60 -21.06 7.10
N ALA A 235 -21.32 -19.91 7.74
CA ALA A 235 -21.51 -18.59 7.14
C ALA A 235 -20.61 -18.37 5.92
N PHE A 236 -19.34 -18.80 5.99
CA PHE A 236 -18.40 -18.71 4.88
C PHE A 236 -18.83 -19.57 3.68
N THR A 237 -19.27 -20.82 3.94
CA THR A 237 -19.77 -21.71 2.88
C THR A 237 -21.03 -21.15 2.23
N LEU A 238 -21.96 -20.63 3.04
CA LEU A 238 -23.17 -20.00 2.51
C LEU A 238 -22.83 -18.76 1.68
N PHE A 239 -21.97 -17.87 2.21
CA PHE A 239 -21.51 -16.68 1.51
C PHE A 239 -20.84 -17.03 0.18
N TRP A 240 -19.94 -18.03 0.15
CA TRP A 240 -19.30 -18.49 -1.06
C TRP A 240 -20.30 -19.02 -2.10
N ARG A 241 -21.29 -19.79 -1.69
CA ARG A 241 -22.33 -20.30 -2.60
C ARG A 241 -23.23 -19.22 -3.18
N THR A 242 -23.56 -18.19 -2.40
CA THR A 242 -24.50 -17.14 -2.79
C THR A 242 -23.80 -15.91 -3.42
N GLN A 243 -22.57 -15.61 -3.03
CA GLN A 243 -21.85 -14.37 -3.37
C GLN A 243 -20.48 -14.62 -4.05
N TRP A 244 -20.25 -15.81 -4.62
CA TRP A 244 -18.95 -16.17 -5.22
C TRP A 244 -18.52 -15.18 -6.30
N ARG A 245 -19.47 -14.61 -7.08
CA ARG A 245 -19.19 -13.61 -8.12
C ARG A 245 -18.62 -12.33 -7.51
N LEU A 246 -19.12 -11.91 -6.36
CA LEU A 246 -18.59 -10.77 -5.63
C LEU A 246 -17.16 -11.05 -5.15
N GLY A 247 -16.93 -12.22 -4.52
CA GLY A 247 -15.59 -12.66 -4.09
C GLY A 247 -14.59 -12.72 -5.24
N LEU A 248 -15.01 -13.25 -6.39
CA LEU A 248 -14.19 -13.31 -7.60
C LEU A 248 -13.86 -11.90 -8.12
N ALA A 249 -14.87 -11.04 -8.28
CA ALA A 249 -14.66 -9.67 -8.77
C ALA A 249 -13.72 -8.88 -7.87
N VAL A 250 -13.93 -8.93 -6.54
CA VAL A 250 -13.09 -8.22 -5.58
C VAL A 250 -11.67 -8.80 -5.58
N GLY A 251 -11.51 -10.13 -5.56
CA GLY A 251 -10.20 -10.78 -5.54
C GLY A 251 -9.36 -10.47 -6.79
N VAL A 252 -9.97 -10.53 -7.98
CA VAL A 252 -9.30 -10.19 -9.23
C VAL A 252 -8.94 -8.70 -9.27
N CYS A 253 -9.86 -7.81 -8.88
CA CYS A 253 -9.59 -6.36 -8.84
C CYS A 253 -8.45 -6.01 -7.88
N VAL A 254 -8.38 -6.67 -6.71
CA VAL A 254 -7.30 -6.45 -5.75
C VAL A 254 -5.96 -6.87 -6.32
N LEU A 255 -5.85 -8.11 -6.83
CA LEU A 255 -4.61 -8.61 -7.43
C LEU A 255 -4.15 -7.77 -8.60
N ALA A 256 -5.07 -7.44 -9.53
CA ALA A 256 -4.76 -6.61 -10.69
C ALA A 256 -4.33 -5.20 -10.28
N SER A 257 -5.07 -4.57 -9.35
CA SER A 257 -4.71 -3.24 -8.83
C SER A 257 -3.32 -3.24 -8.20
N TYR A 258 -3.01 -4.27 -7.40
CA TYR A 258 -1.73 -4.35 -6.72
C TYR A 258 -0.57 -4.65 -7.68
N ALA A 259 -0.77 -5.55 -8.63
CA ALA A 259 0.20 -5.82 -9.70
C ALA A 259 0.59 -4.54 -10.45
N LEU A 260 -0.39 -3.72 -10.83
CA LEU A 260 -0.15 -2.47 -11.54
C LEU A 260 0.64 -1.46 -10.69
N VAL A 261 0.37 -1.38 -9.38
CA VAL A 261 1.13 -0.52 -8.45
C VAL A 261 2.57 -1.00 -8.32
N LEU A 262 2.80 -2.30 -8.15
CA LEU A 262 4.16 -2.87 -8.08
C LEU A 262 4.95 -2.59 -9.37
N TRP A 263 4.30 -2.73 -10.51
CA TRP A 263 4.93 -2.39 -11.80
C TRP A 263 5.28 -0.90 -11.90
N ALA A 264 4.38 -0.03 -11.47
CA ALA A 264 4.64 1.41 -11.47
C ALA A 264 5.80 1.79 -10.52
N MET A 265 5.91 1.16 -9.35
CA MET A 265 7.02 1.37 -8.41
C MET A 265 8.37 0.90 -8.97
N GLN A 266 8.37 -0.14 -9.81
CA GLN A 266 9.56 -0.59 -10.52
C GLN A 266 10.02 0.44 -11.58
N LEU A 267 9.07 1.10 -12.23
CA LEU A 267 9.35 2.07 -13.31
C LEU A 267 9.72 3.45 -12.79
N GLY A 268 9.33 3.81 -11.56
CA GLY A 268 9.48 5.17 -11.06
C GLY A 268 9.71 5.30 -9.55
N SER A 269 9.36 6.46 -8.99
CA SER A 269 9.44 6.75 -7.56
C SER A 269 8.39 5.97 -6.76
N ILE A 270 8.83 5.37 -5.64
CA ILE A 270 7.93 4.67 -4.70
C ILE A 270 6.97 5.68 -4.07
N ALA A 271 7.49 6.86 -3.65
CA ALA A 271 6.71 7.90 -3.03
C ALA A 271 5.65 8.48 -3.98
N GLU A 272 6.02 8.69 -5.25
CA GLU A 272 5.12 9.20 -6.28
C GLU A 272 4.00 8.19 -6.61
N ALA A 273 4.34 6.91 -6.78
CA ALA A 273 3.37 5.86 -7.02
C ALA A 273 2.38 5.72 -5.84
N ALA A 274 2.88 5.78 -4.60
CA ALA A 274 2.05 5.76 -3.40
C ALA A 274 1.08 6.94 -3.34
N ALA A 275 1.56 8.16 -3.64
CA ALA A 275 0.75 9.38 -3.64
C ALA A 275 -0.33 9.37 -4.74
N LEU A 276 0.03 9.00 -5.96
CA LEU A 276 -0.91 8.90 -7.09
C LEU A 276 -2.04 7.89 -6.82
N ARG A 277 -1.77 6.80 -6.09
CA ARG A 277 -2.78 5.81 -5.72
C ARG A 277 -3.93 6.42 -4.91
N GLU A 278 -3.72 7.54 -4.24
CA GLU A 278 -4.75 8.21 -3.43
C GLU A 278 -5.88 8.85 -4.27
N VAL A 279 -5.72 8.94 -5.59
CA VAL A 279 -6.84 9.25 -6.51
C VAL A 279 -8.02 8.31 -6.31
N SER A 280 -7.75 7.07 -5.91
CA SER A 280 -8.79 6.10 -5.60
C SER A 280 -9.80 6.62 -4.57
N VAL A 281 -9.38 7.48 -3.64
CA VAL A 281 -10.27 8.06 -2.63
C VAL A 281 -11.28 9.02 -3.28
N ILE A 282 -10.83 9.82 -4.27
CA ILE A 282 -11.73 10.70 -5.04
C ILE A 282 -12.78 9.85 -5.74
N LEU A 283 -12.35 8.76 -6.41
CA LEU A 283 -13.25 7.86 -7.11
C LEU A 283 -14.24 7.17 -6.16
N VAL A 284 -13.79 6.75 -4.97
CA VAL A 284 -14.68 6.18 -3.92
C VAL A 284 -15.72 7.20 -3.47
N VAL A 285 -15.33 8.47 -3.29
CA VAL A 285 -16.26 9.57 -2.95
C VAL A 285 -17.29 9.76 -4.09
N LEU A 286 -16.84 9.82 -5.34
CA LEU A 286 -17.72 9.95 -6.51
C LEU A 286 -18.68 8.77 -6.64
N PHE A 287 -18.22 7.54 -6.42
CA PHE A 287 -19.08 6.35 -6.42
C PHE A 287 -20.07 6.36 -5.25
N GLY A 288 -19.63 6.80 -4.07
CA GLY A 288 -20.51 6.99 -2.90
C GLY A 288 -21.65 7.96 -3.21
N MET A 289 -21.35 9.09 -3.84
CA MET A 289 -22.37 10.05 -4.28
C MET A 289 -23.32 9.46 -5.32
N ARG A 290 -22.76 8.79 -6.35
CA ARG A 290 -23.55 8.31 -7.49
C ARG A 290 -24.46 7.14 -7.14
N TYR A 291 -23.95 6.20 -6.32
CA TYR A 291 -24.66 4.94 -6.03
C TYR A 291 -25.27 4.89 -4.62
N LEU A 292 -24.66 5.55 -3.62
CA LEU A 292 -25.14 5.59 -2.25
C LEU A 292 -25.95 6.84 -1.94
N LYS A 293 -26.03 7.80 -2.89
CA LYS A 293 -26.70 9.10 -2.73
C LYS A 293 -26.19 9.88 -1.49
N GLU A 294 -24.91 9.70 -1.15
CA GLU A 294 -24.28 10.45 -0.05
C GLU A 294 -24.20 11.94 -0.38
N PRO A 295 -24.48 12.85 0.57
CA PRO A 295 -24.42 14.29 0.31
C PRO A 295 -23.00 14.74 -0.01
N PHE A 296 -22.86 15.61 -1.01
CA PHE A 296 -21.60 16.22 -1.40
C PHE A 296 -21.45 17.58 -0.71
N GLY A 297 -20.77 17.61 0.44
CA GLY A 297 -20.51 18.84 1.18
C GLY A 297 -19.23 19.55 0.73
N GLY A 298 -19.11 20.84 1.08
CA GLY A 298 -17.92 21.66 0.76
C GLY A 298 -16.57 21.03 1.16
N PRO A 299 -16.42 20.42 2.35
CA PRO A 299 -15.17 19.74 2.73
C PRO A 299 -14.75 18.59 1.81
N ARG A 300 -15.72 17.83 1.27
CA ARG A 300 -15.43 16.75 0.29
C ARG A 300 -14.92 17.34 -1.02
N LEU A 301 -15.52 18.44 -1.48
CA LEU A 301 -15.06 19.15 -2.68
C LEU A 301 -13.65 19.69 -2.49
N LEU A 302 -13.37 20.33 -1.35
CA LEU A 302 -12.04 20.84 -1.01
C LEU A 302 -10.99 19.72 -0.96
N ALA A 303 -11.32 18.60 -0.32
CA ALA A 303 -10.44 17.43 -0.26
C ALA A 303 -10.11 16.90 -1.65
N CYS A 304 -11.10 16.68 -2.49
CA CYS A 304 -10.90 16.23 -3.87
C CYS A 304 -10.06 17.24 -4.67
N GLY A 305 -10.33 18.54 -4.52
CA GLY A 305 -9.56 19.61 -5.16
C GLY A 305 -8.09 19.61 -4.77
N LEU A 306 -7.79 19.52 -3.46
CA LEU A 306 -6.42 19.49 -2.95
C LEU A 306 -5.66 18.23 -3.42
N VAL A 307 -6.30 17.08 -3.43
CA VAL A 307 -5.69 15.84 -3.96
C VAL A 307 -5.37 15.99 -5.45
N LEU A 308 -6.29 16.53 -6.26
CA LEU A 308 -6.05 16.77 -7.69
C LEU A 308 -4.93 17.81 -7.91
N ILE A 309 -4.94 18.91 -7.17
CA ILE A 309 -3.87 19.93 -7.24
C ILE A 309 -2.53 19.31 -6.86
N GLY A 310 -2.48 18.53 -5.78
CA GLY A 310 -1.26 17.85 -5.36
C GLY A 310 -0.69 16.95 -6.44
N MET A 311 -1.55 16.20 -7.13
CA MET A 311 -1.15 15.36 -8.27
C MET A 311 -0.61 16.17 -9.45
N LEU A 312 -1.27 17.28 -9.81
CA LEU A 312 -0.82 18.16 -10.88
C LEU A 312 0.54 18.78 -10.56
N VAL A 313 0.69 19.34 -9.36
CA VAL A 313 1.95 19.93 -8.88
C VAL A 313 3.09 18.90 -8.90
N MET A 314 2.81 17.67 -8.51
CA MET A 314 3.80 16.58 -8.51
C MET A 314 4.30 16.23 -9.94
N LYS A 315 3.51 16.52 -10.97
CA LYS A 315 3.82 16.20 -12.39
C LYS A 315 4.38 17.36 -13.20
N LEU A 316 4.36 18.58 -12.63
CA LEU A 316 5.02 19.76 -13.20
C LEU A 316 6.51 19.75 -12.92
#